data_737d93254d658218785d6529a82b2bd6
#
_entry.id   737d93254d658218785d6529a82b2bd6
#
_cell.length_a   1.000
_cell.length_b   1.000
_cell.length_c   1.000
_cell.angle_alpha   90.00
_cell.angle_beta   90.00
_cell.angle_gamma   90.00
#
_symmetry.space_group_name_H-M   'P 1'
#
loop_
_entity.id
_entity.type
_entity.pdbx_description
1 polymer ?
#
loop_
_entity_poly.entity_id
_entity_poly.type
_entity_poly.pdbx_seq_one_letter_code
_entity_poly.pdbx_strand_id
1 'polypeptide(L)'
;MRKFFVIFLALLVLVAFSATKVEIWSWRSQDADVWKEVEKKLKEKGLDIEIVFRAFIPTEYDSKMGIALQSGTGPDIIYSRRLPGKRTGDLIDAGLLVPLDDKIDFSHFSQNVLRYISKDGRIWGVPFAVQVVGIFYNKEIYDKFGLKEPKTWDELVHNAEVLKKNGITPFFIPGKEAWALAMQHAMCGVSVLGPEWIAKLEKGETDFLDPKWIDLNRRLNELKKYYQEGFLANSVTDQDAAFAFGQAAMVFYGIWGLQQWRSLNPDIKVGYFMVPPVSEDQKPYAYVYMDGALALTSISKNKEAALEVLKFAATPEFGTIFSNITYNIPAVMGAKVPEDPLFKEVVEVAEKHVSPHVYWVGSVFVTQKPSLYTDVLAPGMQEMYAGKITPEEFAKKAQDALSKWFKPLRKRLGLEN
;
A
#
# COMPACT_ATOMS: atom_id res chain seq x y z
N MET A 1 -64.26 -57.62 6.36
CA MET A 1 -63.54 -56.67 5.45
C MET A 1 -62.79 -55.70 6.28
N ARG A 2 -61.46 -55.93 6.47
CA ARG A 2 -60.57 -55.04 7.20
C ARG A 2 -59.89 -54.10 6.17
N LYS A 3 -60.15 -52.81 6.26
CA LYS A 3 -59.47 -51.79 5.43
C LYS A 3 -58.11 -51.46 6.08
N PHE A 4 -57.04 -51.83 5.41
CA PHE A 4 -55.69 -51.37 5.74
C PHE A 4 -55.53 -49.94 5.24
N PHE A 5 -55.24 -48.96 6.16
CA PHE A 5 -54.87 -47.61 5.86
C PHE A 5 -53.33 -47.60 5.82
N VAL A 6 -52.70 -47.42 4.67
CA VAL A 6 -51.26 -47.22 4.53
C VAL A 6 -50.97 -45.73 4.66
N ILE A 7 -50.39 -45.33 5.77
CA ILE A 7 -49.90 -43.96 5.97
C ILE A 7 -48.51 -43.87 5.32
N PHE A 8 -48.45 -43.11 4.21
CA PHE A 8 -47.16 -42.79 3.58
C PHE A 8 -46.53 -41.59 4.34
N LEU A 9 -45.55 -41.87 5.20
CA LEU A 9 -44.78 -40.85 5.92
C LEU A 9 -43.71 -40.35 4.96
N ALA A 10 -43.90 -39.17 4.34
CA ALA A 10 -42.90 -38.51 3.56
C ALA A 10 -41.88 -37.93 4.53
N LEU A 11 -40.71 -38.55 4.67
CA LEU A 11 -39.55 -37.98 5.36
C LEU A 11 -38.99 -36.84 4.49
N LEU A 12 -39.29 -35.60 4.83
CA LEU A 12 -38.56 -34.44 4.36
C LEU A 12 -37.18 -34.46 5.02
N VAL A 13 -36.20 -34.97 4.30
CA VAL A 13 -34.77 -34.78 4.70
C VAL A 13 -34.42 -33.32 4.44
N LEU A 14 -34.50 -32.50 5.45
CA LEU A 14 -33.88 -31.19 5.47
C LEU A 14 -32.35 -31.41 5.41
N VAL A 15 -31.80 -31.41 4.22
CA VAL A 15 -30.35 -31.27 4.04
C VAL A 15 -30.00 -29.84 4.49
N ALA A 16 -29.57 -29.68 5.71
CA ALA A 16 -28.94 -28.44 6.16
C ALA A 16 -27.64 -28.27 5.34
N PHE A 17 -27.69 -27.51 4.27
CA PHE A 17 -26.46 -27.06 3.58
C PHE A 17 -25.73 -26.18 4.56
N SER A 18 -24.61 -26.66 5.08
CA SER A 18 -23.65 -25.80 5.82
C SER A 18 -23.07 -24.79 4.82
N ALA A 19 -23.02 -23.52 5.22
CA ALA A 19 -22.39 -22.48 4.43
C ALA A 19 -20.98 -22.88 3.98
N THR A 20 -20.65 -22.64 2.73
CA THR A 20 -19.30 -22.91 2.22
C THR A 20 -18.34 -21.87 2.76
N LYS A 21 -17.31 -22.32 3.48
CA LYS A 21 -16.31 -21.42 4.06
C LYS A 21 -15.29 -21.00 3.01
N VAL A 22 -15.04 -19.69 2.92
CA VAL A 22 -13.96 -19.11 2.12
C VAL A 22 -13.02 -18.38 3.03
N GLU A 23 -11.78 -18.85 3.13
CA GLU A 23 -10.75 -18.26 3.98
C GLU A 23 -9.95 -17.23 3.19
N ILE A 24 -9.80 -16.01 3.77
CA ILE A 24 -9.09 -14.88 3.17
C ILE A 24 -7.98 -14.43 4.11
N TRP A 25 -6.73 -14.38 3.64
CA TRP A 25 -5.60 -13.86 4.40
C TRP A 25 -5.13 -12.50 3.90
N SER A 26 -4.84 -11.60 4.84
CA SER A 26 -4.46 -10.21 4.56
C SER A 26 -3.37 -9.71 5.51
N TRP A 27 -2.70 -8.63 5.12
CA TRP A 27 -1.91 -7.78 6.04
C TRP A 27 -2.70 -6.56 6.54
N ARG A 28 -3.97 -6.42 6.17
CA ARG A 28 -4.83 -5.26 6.42
C ARG A 28 -5.93 -5.63 7.41
N SER A 29 -5.67 -5.41 8.70
CA SER A 29 -6.67 -5.71 9.74
C SER A 29 -7.91 -4.83 9.64
N GLN A 30 -7.77 -3.60 9.13
CA GLN A 30 -8.86 -2.64 8.94
C GLN A 30 -9.92 -3.10 7.93
N ASP A 31 -9.65 -4.11 7.11
CA ASP A 31 -10.60 -4.61 6.12
C ASP A 31 -11.61 -5.64 6.70
N ALA A 32 -11.53 -5.96 8.00
CA ALA A 32 -12.39 -6.98 8.61
C ALA A 32 -13.89 -6.68 8.45
N ASP A 33 -14.29 -5.42 8.62
CA ASP A 33 -15.70 -5.03 8.50
C ASP A 33 -16.17 -4.97 7.04
N VAL A 34 -15.26 -4.77 6.08
CA VAL A 34 -15.56 -4.92 4.64
C VAL A 34 -16.03 -6.33 4.37
N TRP A 35 -15.30 -7.35 4.84
CA TRP A 35 -15.63 -8.75 4.58
C TRP A 35 -16.90 -9.22 5.29
N LYS A 36 -17.26 -8.66 6.44
CA LYS A 36 -18.56 -8.88 7.07
C LYS A 36 -19.72 -8.37 6.21
N GLU A 37 -19.57 -7.15 5.65
CA GLU A 37 -20.60 -6.58 4.79
C GLU A 37 -20.67 -7.33 3.44
N VAL A 38 -19.53 -7.76 2.88
CA VAL A 38 -19.48 -8.60 1.67
C VAL A 38 -20.19 -9.93 1.90
N GLU A 39 -19.94 -10.62 3.02
CA GLU A 39 -20.63 -11.86 3.37
C GLU A 39 -22.14 -11.66 3.38
N LYS A 40 -22.61 -10.59 4.03
CA LYS A 40 -24.05 -10.24 4.07
C LYS A 40 -24.59 -10.02 2.66
N LYS A 41 -23.88 -9.29 1.78
CA LYS A 41 -24.30 -9.04 0.41
C LYS A 41 -24.36 -10.31 -0.45
N LEU A 42 -23.41 -11.22 -0.26
CA LEU A 42 -23.43 -12.51 -0.94
C LEU A 42 -24.65 -13.35 -0.51
N LYS A 43 -24.98 -13.37 0.78
CA LYS A 43 -26.18 -14.03 1.31
C LYS A 43 -27.48 -13.41 0.76
N GLU A 44 -27.57 -12.08 0.66
CA GLU A 44 -28.70 -11.38 0.04
C GLU A 44 -28.88 -11.77 -1.44
N LYS A 45 -27.79 -12.16 -2.12
CA LYS A 45 -27.79 -12.66 -3.51
C LYS A 45 -28.05 -14.20 -3.60
N GLY A 46 -28.31 -14.86 -2.48
CA GLY A 46 -28.61 -16.31 -2.44
C GLY A 46 -27.37 -17.20 -2.42
N LEU A 47 -26.17 -16.63 -2.19
CA LEU A 47 -24.93 -17.37 -2.06
C LEU A 47 -24.63 -17.63 -0.57
N ASP A 48 -24.76 -18.88 -0.13
CA ASP A 48 -24.51 -19.27 1.26
C ASP A 48 -23.00 -19.49 1.48
N ILE A 49 -22.27 -18.37 1.58
CA ILE A 49 -20.81 -18.31 1.78
C ILE A 49 -20.53 -17.66 3.14
N GLU A 50 -19.72 -18.33 3.96
CA GLU A 50 -19.14 -17.81 5.20
C GLU A 50 -17.71 -17.33 4.92
N ILE A 51 -17.40 -16.06 5.19
CA ILE A 51 -16.05 -15.50 4.98
C ILE A 51 -15.25 -15.57 6.28
N VAL A 52 -14.15 -16.32 6.26
CA VAL A 52 -13.18 -16.40 7.38
C VAL A 52 -12.01 -15.47 7.06
N PHE A 53 -12.08 -14.24 7.54
CA PHE A 53 -11.02 -13.26 7.32
C PHE A 53 -9.96 -13.33 8.40
N ARG A 54 -8.67 -13.42 8.01
CA ARG A 54 -7.52 -13.39 8.92
C ARG A 54 -6.51 -12.33 8.50
N ALA A 55 -6.18 -11.44 9.43
CA ALA A 55 -5.13 -10.46 9.26
C ALA A 55 -3.87 -10.83 10.04
N PHE A 56 -2.71 -10.56 9.46
CA PHE A 56 -1.40 -10.77 10.04
C PHE A 56 -0.65 -9.45 10.12
N ILE A 57 0.34 -9.37 10.99
CA ILE A 57 1.26 -8.23 11.03
C ILE A 57 1.94 -8.09 9.65
N PRO A 58 1.95 -6.89 9.03
CA PRO A 58 2.43 -6.70 7.66
C PRO A 58 3.84 -7.23 7.38
N THR A 59 4.75 -7.18 8.37
CA THR A 59 6.13 -7.67 8.27
C THR A 59 6.24 -9.21 8.28
N GLU A 60 5.23 -9.92 8.79
CA GLU A 60 5.19 -11.38 8.88
C GLU A 60 4.33 -12.02 7.80
N TYR A 61 3.41 -11.26 7.23
CA TYR A 61 2.38 -11.76 6.33
C TYR A 61 2.96 -12.54 5.14
N ASP A 62 3.88 -11.92 4.41
CA ASP A 62 4.41 -12.52 3.17
C ASP A 62 5.14 -13.84 3.45
N SER A 63 5.85 -13.96 4.59
CA SER A 63 6.54 -15.18 5.00
C SER A 63 5.57 -16.28 5.40
N LYS A 64 4.61 -15.96 6.28
CA LYS A 64 3.59 -16.93 6.75
C LYS A 64 2.74 -17.45 5.60
N MET A 65 2.28 -16.56 4.73
CA MET A 65 1.50 -16.89 3.55
C MET A 65 2.29 -17.79 2.60
N GLY A 66 3.54 -17.45 2.29
CA GLY A 66 4.38 -18.26 1.41
C GLY A 66 4.60 -19.69 1.92
N ILE A 67 4.87 -19.84 3.23
CA ILE A 67 5.03 -21.17 3.87
C ILE A 67 3.72 -21.97 3.79
N ALA A 68 2.58 -21.34 4.10
CA ALA A 68 1.28 -22.02 4.10
C ALA A 68 0.88 -22.46 2.68
N LEU A 69 1.10 -21.63 1.65
CA LEU A 69 0.79 -22.01 0.27
C LEU A 69 1.67 -23.18 -0.19
N GLN A 70 2.98 -23.15 0.10
CA GLN A 70 3.91 -24.23 -0.28
C GLN A 70 3.59 -25.55 0.43
N SER A 71 3.10 -25.51 1.68
CA SER A 71 2.69 -26.70 2.44
C SER A 71 1.27 -27.20 2.11
N GLY A 72 0.51 -26.50 1.26
CA GLY A 72 -0.87 -26.84 0.92
C GLY A 72 -1.89 -26.58 2.06
N THR A 73 -1.53 -25.74 3.05
CA THR A 73 -2.37 -25.41 4.21
C THR A 73 -2.84 -23.95 4.21
N GLY A 74 -2.65 -23.25 3.11
CA GLY A 74 -3.00 -21.83 2.98
C GLY A 74 -4.49 -21.60 2.72
N PRO A 75 -4.92 -20.31 2.68
CA PRO A 75 -6.29 -19.89 2.46
C PRO A 75 -6.75 -20.08 1.00
N ASP A 76 -8.04 -19.84 0.76
CA ASP A 76 -8.63 -19.82 -0.58
C ASP A 76 -8.24 -18.56 -1.35
N ILE A 77 -8.25 -17.41 -0.68
CA ILE A 77 -7.90 -16.10 -1.24
C ILE A 77 -6.78 -15.46 -0.42
N ILE A 78 -5.82 -14.87 -1.11
CA ILE A 78 -4.77 -14.05 -0.50
C ILE A 78 -4.85 -12.60 -0.98
N TYR A 79 -4.43 -11.68 -0.12
CA TYR A 79 -4.03 -10.36 -0.56
C TYR A 79 -2.62 -10.46 -1.15
N SER A 80 -2.51 -10.38 -2.46
CA SER A 80 -1.24 -10.41 -3.18
C SER A 80 -0.65 -9.02 -3.33
N ARG A 81 0.68 -8.96 -3.35
CA ARG A 81 1.39 -7.71 -3.65
C ARG A 81 1.34 -7.45 -5.16
N ARG A 82 1.61 -6.20 -5.55
CA ARG A 82 1.64 -5.77 -6.95
C ARG A 82 2.83 -6.32 -7.73
N LEU A 83 2.63 -6.41 -9.04
CA LEU A 83 3.67 -6.65 -10.03
C LEU A 83 4.20 -5.31 -10.61
N PRO A 84 5.41 -5.27 -11.18
CA PRO A 84 6.40 -6.31 -11.18
C PRO A 84 7.08 -6.40 -9.80
N GLY A 85 6.82 -7.42 -9.06
CA GLY A 85 7.41 -7.62 -7.72
C GLY A 85 7.67 -9.09 -7.50
N LYS A 86 8.86 -9.40 -6.98
CA LYS A 86 9.29 -10.78 -6.79
C LYS A 86 8.34 -11.58 -5.90
N ARG A 87 7.75 -10.96 -4.87
CA ARG A 87 6.83 -11.63 -3.94
C ARG A 87 5.68 -12.35 -4.64
N THR A 88 4.90 -11.63 -5.45
CA THR A 88 3.79 -12.21 -6.21
C THR A 88 4.29 -12.96 -7.44
N GLY A 89 5.36 -12.46 -8.07
CA GLY A 89 5.99 -13.15 -9.21
C GLY A 89 6.42 -14.57 -8.87
N ASP A 90 7.08 -14.78 -7.74
CA ASP A 90 7.52 -16.11 -7.29
C ASP A 90 6.35 -17.05 -7.01
N LEU A 91 5.21 -16.54 -6.48
CA LEU A 91 4.01 -17.36 -6.27
C LEU A 91 3.39 -17.82 -7.61
N ILE A 92 3.38 -16.93 -8.61
CA ILE A 92 2.92 -17.25 -9.96
C ILE A 92 3.83 -18.31 -10.60
N ASP A 93 5.14 -18.09 -10.55
CA ASP A 93 6.14 -19.00 -11.15
C ASP A 93 6.14 -20.39 -10.48
N ALA A 94 5.79 -20.44 -9.19
CA ALA A 94 5.60 -21.68 -8.45
C ALA A 94 4.24 -22.36 -8.68
N GLY A 95 3.34 -21.79 -9.51
CA GLY A 95 2.01 -22.33 -9.77
C GLY A 95 1.05 -22.28 -8.58
N LEU A 96 1.30 -21.40 -7.62
CA LEU A 96 0.51 -21.28 -6.38
C LEU A 96 -0.70 -20.36 -6.52
N LEU A 97 -0.85 -19.64 -7.62
CA LEU A 97 -1.99 -18.78 -7.94
C LEU A 97 -2.74 -19.26 -9.18
N VAL A 98 -4.00 -18.85 -9.30
CA VAL A 98 -4.86 -19.16 -10.45
C VAL A 98 -5.08 -17.88 -11.27
N PRO A 99 -4.89 -17.90 -12.61
CA PRO A 99 -5.22 -16.76 -13.45
C PRO A 99 -6.72 -16.56 -13.54
N LEU A 100 -7.16 -15.31 -13.62
CA LEU A 100 -8.57 -14.90 -13.48
C LEU A 100 -9.16 -14.25 -14.74
N ASP A 101 -8.37 -14.00 -15.77
CA ASP A 101 -8.76 -13.26 -16.99
C ASP A 101 -9.94 -13.89 -17.76
N ASP A 102 -10.14 -15.20 -17.65
CA ASP A 102 -11.25 -15.95 -18.23
C ASP A 102 -12.41 -16.25 -17.25
N LYS A 103 -12.33 -15.76 -16.02
CA LYS A 103 -13.25 -16.08 -14.92
C LYS A 103 -13.96 -14.85 -14.32
N ILE A 104 -13.38 -13.66 -14.50
CA ILE A 104 -13.86 -12.42 -13.89
C ILE A 104 -13.93 -11.34 -14.96
N ASP A 105 -14.98 -10.53 -14.88
CA ASP A 105 -15.11 -9.32 -15.70
C ASP A 105 -14.24 -8.19 -15.12
N PHE A 106 -13.23 -7.78 -15.88
CA PHE A 106 -12.33 -6.68 -15.53
C PHE A 106 -12.68 -5.36 -16.24
N SER A 107 -13.82 -5.23 -16.88
CA SER A 107 -14.23 -4.01 -17.61
C SER A 107 -14.31 -2.76 -16.74
N HIS A 108 -14.49 -2.93 -15.42
CA HIS A 108 -14.50 -1.85 -14.45
C HIS A 108 -13.11 -1.43 -13.94
N PHE A 109 -12.03 -1.91 -14.54
CA PHE A 109 -10.66 -1.56 -14.14
C PHE A 109 -9.91 -0.87 -15.27
N SER A 110 -9.16 0.17 -14.94
CA SER A 110 -8.28 0.82 -15.91
C SER A 110 -7.06 -0.06 -16.24
N GLN A 111 -6.54 0.05 -17.46
CA GLN A 111 -5.32 -0.64 -17.88
C GLN A 111 -4.11 -0.27 -16.99
N ASN A 112 -4.08 0.95 -16.46
CA ASN A 112 -3.04 1.40 -15.55
C ASN A 112 -3.06 0.62 -14.22
N VAL A 113 -4.22 0.18 -13.75
CA VAL A 113 -4.36 -0.66 -12.55
C VAL A 113 -4.06 -2.12 -12.88
N LEU A 114 -4.62 -2.64 -13.99
CA LEU A 114 -4.44 -4.04 -14.40
C LEU A 114 -2.98 -4.42 -14.67
N ARG A 115 -2.14 -3.50 -15.15
CA ARG A 115 -0.71 -3.77 -15.36
C ARG A 115 0.01 -4.25 -14.10
N TYR A 116 -0.44 -3.82 -12.90
CA TYR A 116 0.16 -4.20 -11.63
C TYR A 116 -0.22 -5.60 -11.11
N ILE A 117 -1.07 -6.30 -11.83
CA ILE A 117 -1.48 -7.68 -11.53
C ILE A 117 -1.41 -8.59 -12.76
N SER A 118 -0.82 -8.09 -13.85
CA SER A 118 -0.64 -8.83 -15.09
C SER A 118 0.79 -9.36 -15.22
N LYS A 119 0.91 -10.63 -15.56
CA LYS A 119 2.18 -11.28 -15.89
C LYS A 119 1.94 -12.31 -17.00
N ASP A 120 2.82 -12.34 -18.00
CA ASP A 120 2.77 -13.26 -19.13
C ASP A 120 1.42 -13.25 -19.88
N GLY A 121 0.83 -12.05 -20.02
CA GLY A 121 -0.45 -11.84 -20.70
C GLY A 121 -1.69 -12.30 -19.90
N ARG A 122 -1.53 -12.75 -18.66
CA ARG A 122 -2.62 -13.21 -17.77
C ARG A 122 -2.82 -12.25 -16.60
N ILE A 123 -4.05 -12.19 -16.06
CA ILE A 123 -4.44 -11.43 -14.88
C ILE A 123 -4.51 -12.36 -13.67
N TRP A 124 -3.80 -12.01 -12.57
CA TRP A 124 -3.57 -12.89 -11.43
C TRP A 124 -4.28 -12.46 -10.13
N GLY A 125 -5.17 -11.50 -10.20
CA GLY A 125 -5.93 -11.06 -9.05
C GLY A 125 -6.90 -9.93 -9.36
N VAL A 126 -7.79 -9.61 -8.41
CA VAL A 126 -8.72 -8.48 -8.46
C VAL A 126 -8.12 -7.32 -7.67
N PRO A 127 -7.77 -6.19 -8.29
CA PRO A 127 -7.25 -5.02 -7.59
C PRO A 127 -8.27 -4.48 -6.58
N PHE A 128 -7.84 -4.11 -5.37
CA PHE A 128 -8.78 -3.61 -4.36
C PHE A 128 -8.64 -2.11 -4.05
N ALA A 129 -7.42 -1.56 -4.02
CA ALA A 129 -7.20 -0.18 -3.62
C ALA A 129 -6.09 0.52 -4.41
N VAL A 130 -6.25 1.83 -4.58
CA VAL A 130 -5.20 2.77 -4.96
C VAL A 130 -4.81 3.57 -3.73
N GLN A 131 -3.52 3.71 -3.49
CA GLN A 131 -2.96 4.44 -2.37
C GLN A 131 -2.31 5.74 -2.83
N VAL A 132 -2.59 6.81 -2.10
CA VAL A 132 -1.90 8.08 -2.19
C VAL A 132 -1.11 8.28 -0.92
N VAL A 133 0.18 8.54 -1.04
CA VAL A 133 1.07 8.82 0.09
C VAL A 133 1.57 10.25 0.02
N GLY A 134 1.79 10.85 1.18
CA GLY A 134 2.24 12.22 1.32
C GLY A 134 2.39 12.61 2.78
N ILE A 135 2.18 13.88 3.09
CA ILE A 135 2.22 14.39 4.46
C ILE A 135 0.79 14.70 4.89
N PHE A 136 0.35 14.00 5.96
CA PHE A 136 -0.88 14.32 6.65
C PHE A 136 -0.54 15.19 7.86
N TYR A 137 -1.37 16.20 8.13
CA TYR A 137 -1.11 17.15 9.21
C TYR A 137 -2.36 17.43 10.04
N ASN A 138 -2.16 17.82 11.29
CA ASN A 138 -3.21 18.25 12.18
C ASN A 138 -3.53 19.73 11.92
N LYS A 139 -4.72 20.01 11.37
CA LYS A 139 -5.16 21.37 11.02
C LYS A 139 -5.25 22.29 12.25
N GLU A 140 -5.69 21.79 13.39
CA GLU A 140 -5.81 22.61 14.61
C GLU A 140 -4.44 23.07 15.11
N ILE A 141 -3.41 22.22 14.99
CA ILE A 141 -2.04 22.63 15.33
C ILE A 141 -1.53 23.66 14.33
N TYR A 142 -1.75 23.47 13.03
CA TYR A 142 -1.35 24.43 12.00
C TYR A 142 -2.03 25.79 12.20
N ASP A 143 -3.35 25.79 12.41
CA ASP A 143 -4.13 27.01 12.67
C ASP A 143 -3.65 27.73 13.92
N LYS A 144 -3.38 27.01 15.01
CA LYS A 144 -2.88 27.57 16.27
C LYS A 144 -1.58 28.37 16.10
N PHE A 145 -0.69 27.95 15.20
CA PHE A 145 0.59 28.62 14.96
C PHE A 145 0.60 29.45 13.66
N GLY A 146 -0.56 29.61 13.00
CA GLY A 146 -0.68 30.38 11.75
C GLY A 146 0.12 29.80 10.58
N LEU A 147 0.37 28.50 10.60
CA LEU A 147 1.11 27.80 9.55
C LEU A 147 0.21 27.55 8.32
N LYS A 148 0.84 27.51 7.16
CA LYS A 148 0.20 27.15 5.88
C LYS A 148 0.84 25.90 5.31
N GLU A 149 0.11 25.24 4.41
CA GLU A 149 0.68 24.14 3.62
C GLU A 149 1.90 24.62 2.85
N PRO A 150 3.05 23.93 3.01
CA PRO A 150 4.31 24.38 2.42
C PRO A 150 4.33 24.10 0.91
N LYS A 151 4.80 25.07 0.13
CA LYS A 151 4.97 24.96 -1.32
C LYS A 151 6.38 24.52 -1.71
N THR A 152 7.35 24.71 -0.82
CA THR A 152 8.74 24.33 -1.01
C THR A 152 9.26 23.51 0.16
N TRP A 153 10.36 22.78 -0.07
CA TRP A 153 11.06 22.07 0.99
C TRP A 153 11.49 22.99 2.13
N ASP A 154 11.96 24.19 1.81
CA ASP A 154 12.40 25.14 2.81
C ASP A 154 11.23 25.66 3.68
N GLU A 155 10.05 25.85 3.10
CA GLU A 155 8.85 26.16 3.88
C GLU A 155 8.41 25.00 4.77
N LEU A 156 8.55 23.73 4.31
CA LEU A 156 8.30 22.55 5.15
C LEU A 156 9.23 22.53 6.36
N VAL A 157 10.53 22.80 6.14
CA VAL A 157 11.54 22.89 7.19
C VAL A 157 11.23 24.06 8.13
N HIS A 158 10.83 25.22 7.60
CA HIS A 158 10.41 26.37 8.40
C HIS A 158 9.23 26.03 9.32
N ASN A 159 8.17 25.40 8.79
CA ASN A 159 7.03 24.97 9.59
C ASN A 159 7.47 24.01 10.71
N ALA A 160 8.32 23.05 10.40
CA ALA A 160 8.86 22.13 11.40
C ALA A 160 9.68 22.85 12.48
N GLU A 161 10.43 23.89 12.11
CA GLU A 161 11.20 24.70 13.06
C GLU A 161 10.30 25.51 14.00
N VAL A 162 9.23 26.15 13.46
CA VAL A 162 8.24 26.88 14.26
C VAL A 162 7.58 25.93 15.28
N LEU A 163 7.14 24.75 14.83
CA LEU A 163 6.52 23.75 15.69
C LEU A 163 7.47 23.32 16.82
N LYS A 164 8.70 22.97 16.48
CA LYS A 164 9.70 22.53 17.45
C LYS A 164 10.03 23.59 18.49
N LYS A 165 10.20 24.85 18.09
CA LYS A 165 10.44 26.00 19.01
C LYS A 165 9.29 26.21 20.00
N ASN A 166 8.06 25.79 19.62
CA ASN A 166 6.89 25.87 20.48
C ASN A 166 6.57 24.57 21.23
N GLY A 167 7.52 23.62 21.29
CA GLY A 167 7.41 22.38 22.04
C GLY A 167 6.47 21.34 21.42
N ILE A 168 6.11 21.51 20.15
CA ILE A 168 5.32 20.53 19.40
C ILE A 168 6.28 19.63 18.62
N THR A 169 6.07 18.30 18.66
CA THR A 169 6.77 17.36 17.79
C THR A 169 6.35 17.60 16.34
N PRO A 170 7.26 18.06 15.45
CA PRO A 170 6.86 18.35 14.07
C PRO A 170 6.43 17.12 13.30
N PHE A 171 7.22 16.04 13.32
CA PHE A 171 6.92 14.78 12.64
C PHE A 171 7.00 13.61 13.61
N PHE A 172 6.04 12.69 13.53
CA PHE A 172 6.19 11.38 14.14
C PHE A 172 6.58 10.35 13.08
N ILE A 173 7.69 9.64 13.31
CA ILE A 173 8.26 8.66 12.38
C ILE A 173 8.30 7.28 13.04
N PRO A 174 7.68 6.25 12.41
CA PRO A 174 7.70 4.88 12.91
C PRO A 174 8.98 4.15 12.45
N GLY A 175 10.13 4.59 12.94
CA GLY A 175 11.45 4.16 12.46
C GLY A 175 11.79 2.68 12.73
N LYS A 176 11.04 2.02 13.61
CA LYS A 176 11.10 0.57 13.79
C LYS A 176 10.72 -0.19 12.52
N GLU A 177 9.82 0.39 11.73
CA GLU A 177 9.26 -0.25 10.54
C GLU A 177 9.95 0.25 9.28
N ALA A 178 10.99 -0.48 8.87
CA ALA A 178 11.84 -0.12 7.74
C ALA A 178 11.09 0.18 6.43
N TRP A 179 9.91 -0.42 6.23
CA TRP A 179 9.06 -0.14 5.07
C TRP A 179 8.53 1.30 5.07
N ALA A 180 8.21 1.85 6.25
CA ALA A 180 7.72 3.22 6.36
C ALA A 180 8.80 4.24 6.04
N LEU A 181 10.05 3.96 6.42
CA LEU A 181 11.20 4.79 6.05
C LEU A 181 11.49 4.73 4.54
N ALA A 182 11.41 3.54 3.93
CA ALA A 182 11.53 3.39 2.48
C ALA A 182 10.41 4.14 1.73
N MET A 183 9.18 4.13 2.26
CA MET A 183 8.06 4.90 1.74
C MET A 183 8.33 6.41 1.85
N GLN A 184 8.81 6.87 3.01
CA GLN A 184 9.20 8.27 3.20
C GLN A 184 10.23 8.71 2.16
N HIS A 185 11.29 7.91 1.95
CA HIS A 185 12.29 8.19 0.93
C HIS A 185 11.67 8.29 -0.47
N ALA A 186 10.79 7.35 -0.81
CA ALA A 186 10.16 7.30 -2.12
C ALA A 186 9.23 8.50 -2.38
N MET A 187 8.39 8.88 -1.42
CA MET A 187 7.50 10.03 -1.58
C MET A 187 8.25 11.36 -1.62
N CYS A 188 9.34 11.50 -0.86
CA CYS A 188 10.22 12.67 -0.99
C CYS A 188 10.95 12.68 -2.34
N GLY A 189 11.36 11.51 -2.82
CA GLY A 189 12.08 11.40 -4.07
C GLY A 189 11.27 11.78 -5.31
N VAL A 190 9.98 11.47 -5.39
CA VAL A 190 9.17 11.88 -6.55
C VAL A 190 9.00 13.39 -6.65
N SER A 191 9.05 14.12 -5.52
CA SER A 191 8.99 15.59 -5.51
C SER A 191 10.36 16.25 -5.64
N VAL A 192 11.38 15.75 -4.94
CA VAL A 192 12.72 16.36 -4.90
C VAL A 192 13.50 16.04 -6.18
N LEU A 193 13.49 14.79 -6.65
CA LEU A 193 14.19 14.38 -7.87
C LEU A 193 13.41 14.73 -9.13
N GLY A 194 12.08 14.58 -9.06
CA GLY A 194 11.17 14.70 -10.19
C GLY A 194 11.12 13.45 -11.07
N PRO A 195 10.03 13.25 -11.84
CA PRO A 195 9.83 12.07 -12.67
C PRO A 195 10.85 11.97 -13.81
N GLU A 196 11.36 13.08 -14.34
CA GLU A 196 12.36 13.09 -15.40
C GLU A 196 13.69 12.48 -14.94
N TRP A 197 14.11 12.75 -13.71
CA TRP A 197 15.30 12.14 -13.14
C TRP A 197 15.12 10.63 -12.94
N ILE A 198 13.94 10.22 -12.46
CA ILE A 198 13.62 8.80 -12.27
C ILE A 198 13.59 8.08 -13.61
N ALA A 199 13.01 8.70 -14.65
CA ALA A 199 13.03 8.16 -16.01
C ALA A 199 14.45 7.98 -16.57
N LYS A 200 15.36 8.92 -16.28
CA LYS A 200 16.79 8.79 -16.63
C LYS A 200 17.44 7.61 -15.90
N LEU A 201 17.13 7.43 -14.62
CA LEU A 201 17.64 6.28 -13.85
C LEU A 201 17.14 4.94 -14.43
N GLU A 202 15.86 4.85 -14.80
CA GLU A 202 15.28 3.67 -15.46
C GLU A 202 16.00 3.29 -16.75
N LYS A 203 16.47 4.31 -17.51
CA LYS A 203 17.22 4.13 -18.77
C LYS A 203 18.73 3.96 -18.58
N GLY A 204 19.25 4.15 -17.37
CA GLY A 204 20.70 4.18 -17.11
C GLY A 204 21.38 5.45 -17.63
N GLU A 205 20.66 6.53 -17.85
CA GLU A 205 21.20 7.84 -18.24
C GLU A 205 21.73 8.63 -17.03
N THR A 206 21.33 8.25 -15.83
CA THR A 206 21.90 8.69 -14.54
C THR A 206 22.10 7.48 -13.62
N ASP A 207 22.56 7.69 -12.40
CA ASP A 207 22.82 6.63 -11.43
C ASP A 207 22.65 7.13 -9.97
N PHE A 208 22.84 6.25 -8.98
CA PHE A 208 22.64 6.57 -7.58
C PHE A 208 23.76 7.45 -6.97
N LEU A 209 24.86 7.68 -7.67
CA LEU A 209 25.90 8.61 -7.25
C LEU A 209 25.66 10.04 -7.77
N ASP A 210 24.57 10.25 -8.50
CA ASP A 210 24.14 11.58 -8.95
C ASP A 210 23.97 12.53 -7.76
N PRO A 211 24.48 13.77 -7.84
CA PRO A 211 24.36 14.75 -6.76
C PRO A 211 22.92 14.98 -6.27
N LYS A 212 21.90 14.87 -7.13
CA LYS A 212 20.49 15.01 -6.73
C LYS A 212 20.03 13.90 -5.79
N TRP A 213 20.46 12.66 -6.05
CA TRP A 213 20.13 11.53 -5.16
C TRP A 213 20.82 11.69 -3.80
N ILE A 214 22.08 12.11 -3.81
CA ILE A 214 22.84 12.38 -2.58
C ILE A 214 22.21 13.55 -1.81
N ASP A 215 21.77 14.61 -2.50
CA ASP A 215 21.07 15.75 -1.88
C ASP A 215 19.73 15.32 -1.22
N LEU A 216 18.94 14.47 -1.87
CA LEU A 216 17.76 13.88 -1.25
C LEU A 216 18.09 13.15 0.05
N ASN A 217 19.14 12.33 0.07
CA ASN A 217 19.56 11.61 1.27
C ASN A 217 20.03 12.57 2.38
N ARG A 218 20.74 13.65 2.03
CA ARG A 218 21.16 14.70 2.98
C ARG A 218 19.94 15.41 3.58
N ARG A 219 18.98 15.84 2.77
CA ARG A 219 17.74 16.49 3.21
C ARG A 219 16.96 15.62 4.18
N LEU A 220 16.80 14.33 3.88
CA LEU A 220 16.14 13.38 4.76
C LEU A 220 16.91 13.19 6.08
N ASN A 221 18.24 13.08 6.01
CA ASN A 221 19.06 12.96 7.21
C ASN A 221 19.05 14.22 8.10
N GLU A 222 18.94 15.40 7.50
CA GLU A 222 18.79 16.67 8.23
C GLU A 222 17.40 16.81 8.85
N LEU A 223 16.35 16.31 8.18
CA LEU A 223 14.97 16.38 8.66
C LEU A 223 14.78 15.62 9.97
N LYS A 224 15.62 14.63 10.29
CA LYS A 224 15.53 13.84 11.54
C LYS A 224 15.63 14.67 12.82
N LYS A 225 16.18 15.87 12.79
CA LYS A 225 16.21 16.79 13.95
C LYS A 225 14.82 17.28 14.38
N TYR A 226 13.80 17.07 13.53
CA TYR A 226 12.40 17.40 13.78
C TYR A 226 11.52 16.18 14.11
N TYR A 227 12.13 15.00 14.26
CA TYR A 227 11.42 13.79 14.66
C TYR A 227 11.34 13.69 16.18
N GLN A 228 10.39 12.87 16.68
CA GLN A 228 10.33 12.56 18.11
C GLN A 228 11.61 11.84 18.58
N GLU A 229 11.92 11.99 19.86
CA GLU A 229 13.05 11.28 20.46
C GLU A 229 12.86 9.77 20.37
N GLY A 230 13.93 9.02 20.11
CA GLY A 230 13.88 7.55 20.02
C GLY A 230 13.09 7.01 18.83
N PHE A 231 12.83 7.79 17.79
CA PHE A 231 11.96 7.43 16.67
C PHE A 231 12.28 6.07 16.01
N LEU A 232 13.53 5.62 16.05
CA LEU A 232 13.92 4.31 15.50
C LEU A 232 13.31 3.11 16.25
N ALA A 233 12.78 3.32 17.45
CA ALA A 233 12.12 2.30 18.25
C ALA A 233 10.58 2.34 18.15
N ASN A 234 10.01 3.44 17.61
CA ASN A 234 8.57 3.62 17.50
C ASN A 234 7.98 2.85 16.31
N SER A 235 6.80 2.28 16.56
CA SER A 235 6.01 1.54 15.58
C SER A 235 4.99 2.44 14.85
N VAL A 236 4.34 1.89 13.82
CA VAL A 236 3.18 2.52 13.16
C VAL A 236 2.02 2.72 14.13
N THR A 237 1.80 1.79 15.06
CA THR A 237 0.76 1.95 16.10
C THR A 237 1.04 3.16 17.00
N ASP A 238 2.31 3.38 17.36
CA ASP A 238 2.71 4.57 18.13
C ASP A 238 2.48 5.85 17.31
N GLN A 239 2.80 5.83 16.02
CA GLN A 239 2.54 6.95 15.10
C GLN A 239 1.06 7.27 15.01
N ASP A 240 0.20 6.27 14.81
CA ASP A 240 -1.24 6.46 14.67
C ASP A 240 -1.83 7.09 15.94
N ALA A 241 -1.43 6.60 17.12
CA ALA A 241 -1.87 7.15 18.38
C ALA A 241 -1.35 8.58 18.60
N ALA A 242 -0.05 8.82 18.39
CA ALA A 242 0.54 10.15 18.58
C ALA A 242 -0.09 11.21 17.68
N PHE A 243 -0.34 10.87 16.41
CA PHE A 243 -0.98 11.78 15.47
C PHE A 243 -2.47 12.02 15.81
N ALA A 244 -3.22 10.95 16.08
CA ALA A 244 -4.64 11.05 16.40
C ALA A 244 -4.91 11.94 17.65
N PHE A 245 -4.02 11.89 18.64
CA PHE A 245 -4.14 12.68 19.86
C PHE A 245 -3.36 14.00 19.85
N GLY A 246 -2.86 14.44 18.69
CA GLY A 246 -2.21 15.74 18.53
C GLY A 246 -0.84 15.85 19.21
N GLN A 247 -0.18 14.74 19.52
CA GLN A 247 1.18 14.74 20.07
C GLN A 247 2.24 15.05 19.00
N ALA A 248 1.87 14.93 17.73
CA ALA A 248 2.69 15.33 16.59
C ALA A 248 1.85 16.09 15.58
N ALA A 249 2.47 17.06 14.90
CA ALA A 249 1.78 17.89 13.92
C ALA A 249 1.63 17.24 12.56
N MET A 250 2.60 16.41 12.14
CA MET A 250 2.67 15.82 10.81
C MET A 250 3.12 14.35 10.85
N VAL A 251 2.69 13.60 9.84
CA VAL A 251 3.16 12.23 9.57
C VAL A 251 3.38 12.03 8.07
N PHE A 252 4.44 11.34 7.69
CA PHE A 252 4.60 10.78 6.35
C PHE A 252 3.82 9.48 6.29
N TYR A 253 2.70 9.47 5.56
CA TYR A 253 1.82 8.30 5.56
C TYR A 253 1.00 8.19 4.28
N GLY A 254 0.05 7.27 4.28
CA GLY A 254 -0.91 7.10 3.21
C GLY A 254 -2.34 7.28 3.68
N ILE A 255 -3.24 7.43 2.71
CA ILE A 255 -4.68 7.67 2.96
C ILE A 255 -5.32 6.59 3.85
N TRP A 256 -4.75 5.38 3.92
CA TRP A 256 -5.25 4.31 4.81
C TRP A 256 -5.20 4.66 6.29
N GLY A 257 -4.41 5.66 6.70
CA GLY A 257 -4.35 6.12 8.09
C GLY A 257 -5.60 6.86 8.55
N LEU A 258 -6.36 7.45 7.62
CA LEU A 258 -7.49 8.31 7.95
C LEU A 258 -8.57 7.60 8.78
N GLN A 259 -8.93 6.37 8.40
CA GLN A 259 -9.89 5.56 9.15
C GLN A 259 -9.39 5.24 10.56
N GLN A 260 -8.12 4.87 10.70
CA GLN A 260 -7.51 4.55 12.00
C GLN A 260 -7.47 5.77 12.92
N TRP A 261 -7.05 6.93 12.42
CA TRP A 261 -6.98 8.16 13.22
C TRP A 261 -8.36 8.62 13.70
N ARG A 262 -9.38 8.54 12.84
CA ARG A 262 -10.77 8.86 13.21
C ARG A 262 -11.39 7.85 14.16
N SER A 263 -10.98 6.59 14.11
CA SER A 263 -11.40 5.60 15.10
C SER A 263 -10.81 5.87 16.48
N LEU A 264 -9.58 6.41 16.55
CA LEU A 264 -8.93 6.78 17.80
C LEU A 264 -9.42 8.13 18.34
N ASN A 265 -9.65 9.10 17.45
CA ASN A 265 -10.13 10.44 17.76
C ASN A 265 -11.10 10.91 16.66
N PRO A 266 -12.42 10.76 16.84
CA PRO A 266 -13.42 11.17 15.85
C PRO A 266 -13.40 12.67 15.51
N ASP A 267 -12.88 13.50 16.38
CA ASP A 267 -12.86 14.97 16.23
C ASP A 267 -11.61 15.50 15.53
N ILE A 268 -10.62 14.63 15.23
CA ILE A 268 -9.36 15.04 14.60
C ILE A 268 -9.61 15.76 13.27
N LYS A 269 -9.00 16.93 13.11
CA LYS A 269 -9.03 17.72 11.88
C LYS A 269 -7.76 17.45 11.07
N VAL A 270 -7.86 16.55 10.11
CA VAL A 270 -6.73 16.14 9.27
C VAL A 270 -6.72 16.96 7.98
N GLY A 271 -5.54 17.42 7.57
CA GLY A 271 -5.23 17.94 6.26
C GLY A 271 -4.20 17.07 5.55
N TYR A 272 -4.00 17.32 4.26
CA TYR A 272 -3.04 16.62 3.41
C TYR A 272 -2.32 17.62 2.52
N PHE A 273 -1.04 17.39 2.29
CA PHE A 273 -0.31 18.00 1.19
C PHE A 273 0.73 17.02 0.63
N MET A 274 1.01 17.15 -0.65
CA MET A 274 2.11 16.42 -1.29
C MET A 274 3.44 16.87 -0.68
N VAL A 275 4.44 15.97 -0.63
CA VAL A 275 5.78 16.43 -0.28
C VAL A 275 6.17 17.57 -1.23
N PRO A 276 6.50 18.76 -0.71
CA PRO A 276 6.79 19.90 -1.57
C PRO A 276 8.12 19.69 -2.33
N PRO A 277 8.25 20.25 -3.54
CA PRO A 277 9.49 20.26 -4.29
C PRO A 277 10.53 21.17 -3.64
N VAL A 278 11.74 21.17 -4.20
CA VAL A 278 12.83 22.03 -3.67
C VAL A 278 12.56 23.51 -3.93
N SER A 279 11.94 23.84 -5.07
CA SER A 279 11.65 25.21 -5.48
C SER A 279 10.24 25.34 -6.08
N GLU A 280 9.66 26.55 -6.06
CA GLU A 280 8.27 26.82 -6.51
C GLU A 280 8.07 26.62 -8.02
N ASP A 281 9.11 26.69 -8.83
CA ASP A 281 9.06 26.44 -10.28
C ASP A 281 8.95 24.95 -10.64
N GLN A 282 9.20 24.07 -9.66
CA GLN A 282 9.04 22.63 -9.84
C GLN A 282 7.60 22.21 -9.55
N LYS A 283 7.02 21.41 -10.45
CA LYS A 283 5.69 20.82 -10.24
C LYS A 283 5.76 19.78 -9.13
N PRO A 284 4.89 19.83 -8.10
CA PRO A 284 4.81 18.79 -7.10
C PRO A 284 4.17 17.52 -7.70
N TYR A 285 4.64 16.36 -7.27
CA TYR A 285 4.13 15.06 -7.66
C TYR A 285 3.76 14.22 -6.44
N ALA A 286 2.67 13.49 -6.56
CA ALA A 286 2.26 12.49 -5.58
C ALA A 286 2.81 11.12 -5.95
N TYR A 287 3.22 10.36 -4.94
CA TYR A 287 3.45 8.95 -5.09
C TYR A 287 2.11 8.21 -4.96
N VAL A 288 1.64 7.67 -6.07
CA VAL A 288 0.36 6.94 -6.16
C VAL A 288 0.65 5.53 -6.66
N TYR A 289 0.06 4.54 -6.02
CA TYR A 289 0.26 3.14 -6.42
C TYR A 289 -0.96 2.26 -6.11
N MET A 290 -1.14 1.20 -6.87
CA MET A 290 -2.08 0.13 -6.54
C MET A 290 -1.55 -0.67 -5.35
N ASP A 291 -2.34 -0.83 -4.29
CA ASP A 291 -1.88 -1.46 -3.05
C ASP A 291 -1.62 -2.96 -3.22
N GLY A 292 -2.58 -3.66 -3.78
CA GLY A 292 -2.50 -5.09 -4.02
C GLY A 292 -3.75 -5.62 -4.70
N ALA A 293 -3.83 -6.94 -4.80
CA ALA A 293 -4.96 -7.61 -5.40
C ALA A 293 -5.40 -8.83 -4.57
N LEU A 294 -6.65 -9.22 -4.71
CA LEU A 294 -7.21 -10.45 -4.19
C LEU A 294 -6.94 -11.56 -5.17
N ALA A 295 -6.10 -12.52 -4.80
CA ALA A 295 -5.69 -13.61 -5.69
C ALA A 295 -6.23 -14.96 -5.21
N LEU A 296 -6.75 -15.76 -6.14
CA LEU A 296 -7.18 -17.12 -5.89
C LEU A 296 -5.97 -18.05 -5.77
N THR A 297 -5.89 -18.84 -4.71
CA THR A 297 -4.81 -19.80 -4.55
C THR A 297 -5.11 -21.10 -5.31
N SER A 298 -4.08 -21.72 -5.87
CA SER A 298 -4.23 -22.99 -6.59
C SER A 298 -4.61 -24.15 -5.67
N ILE A 299 -4.25 -24.04 -4.38
CA ILE A 299 -4.52 -25.04 -3.33
C ILE A 299 -5.94 -24.96 -2.75
N SER A 300 -6.71 -23.92 -3.07
CA SER A 300 -8.08 -23.76 -2.58
C SER A 300 -8.91 -25.02 -2.86
N LYS A 301 -9.64 -25.47 -1.86
CA LYS A 301 -10.62 -26.56 -1.96
C LYS A 301 -12.03 -26.06 -2.28
N ASN A 302 -12.26 -24.75 -2.15
CA ASN A 302 -13.54 -24.06 -2.31
C ASN A 302 -13.50 -23.07 -3.49
N LYS A 303 -12.85 -23.46 -4.60
CA LYS A 303 -12.56 -22.55 -5.73
C LYS A 303 -13.79 -21.87 -6.31
N GLU A 304 -14.90 -22.56 -6.41
CA GLU A 304 -16.15 -22.01 -6.93
C GLU A 304 -16.69 -20.90 -6.03
N ALA A 305 -16.77 -21.15 -4.72
CA ALA A 305 -17.22 -20.16 -3.76
C ALA A 305 -16.23 -18.97 -3.66
N ALA A 306 -14.93 -19.24 -3.70
CA ALA A 306 -13.90 -18.21 -3.73
C ALA A 306 -13.99 -17.33 -5.00
N LEU A 307 -14.31 -17.92 -6.15
CA LEU A 307 -14.55 -17.17 -7.38
C LEU A 307 -15.78 -16.25 -7.28
N GLU A 308 -16.88 -16.69 -6.63
CA GLU A 308 -18.04 -15.81 -6.41
C GLU A 308 -17.67 -14.60 -5.52
N VAL A 309 -16.86 -14.82 -4.47
CA VAL A 309 -16.29 -13.71 -3.66
C VAL A 309 -15.46 -12.75 -4.51
N LEU A 310 -14.59 -13.28 -5.38
CA LEU A 310 -13.75 -12.46 -6.26
C LEU A 310 -14.53 -11.75 -7.37
N LYS A 311 -15.58 -12.38 -7.92
CA LYS A 311 -16.51 -11.72 -8.86
C LYS A 311 -17.20 -10.53 -8.19
N PHE A 312 -17.66 -10.70 -6.96
CA PHE A 312 -18.24 -9.60 -6.19
C PHE A 312 -17.20 -8.51 -5.93
N ALA A 313 -15.98 -8.88 -5.56
CA ALA A 313 -14.88 -7.93 -5.34
C ALA A 313 -14.49 -7.12 -6.59
N ALA A 314 -14.84 -7.60 -7.78
CA ALA A 314 -14.62 -6.89 -9.04
C ALA A 314 -15.73 -5.88 -9.40
N THR A 315 -16.73 -5.69 -8.55
CA THR A 315 -17.89 -4.82 -8.83
C THR A 315 -17.76 -3.42 -8.20
N PRO A 316 -18.43 -2.40 -8.78
CA PRO A 316 -18.55 -1.09 -8.15
C PRO A 316 -19.22 -1.13 -6.76
N GLU A 317 -20.09 -2.12 -6.50
CA GLU A 317 -20.74 -2.33 -5.20
C GLU A 317 -19.68 -2.66 -4.12
N PHE A 318 -18.77 -3.57 -4.41
CA PHE A 318 -17.63 -3.84 -3.51
C PHE A 318 -16.79 -2.59 -3.29
N GLY A 319 -16.42 -1.88 -4.35
CA GLY A 319 -15.63 -0.65 -4.25
C GLY A 319 -16.31 0.40 -3.36
N THR A 320 -17.64 0.49 -3.42
CA THR A 320 -18.44 1.39 -2.57
C THR A 320 -18.37 0.96 -1.10
N ILE A 321 -18.57 -0.32 -0.79
CA ILE A 321 -18.43 -0.88 0.56
C ILE A 321 -17.03 -0.63 1.09
N PHE A 322 -16.02 -1.00 0.31
CA PHE A 322 -14.62 -0.89 0.67
C PHE A 322 -14.22 0.56 1.00
N SER A 323 -14.56 1.50 0.11
CA SER A 323 -14.19 2.90 0.27
C SER A 323 -14.88 3.57 1.46
N ASN A 324 -16.18 3.31 1.66
CA ASN A 324 -16.93 3.90 2.77
C ASN A 324 -16.51 3.37 4.16
N ILE A 325 -16.03 2.14 4.23
CA ILE A 325 -15.55 1.56 5.49
C ILE A 325 -14.09 1.95 5.76
N THR A 326 -13.23 1.92 4.74
CA THR A 326 -11.78 2.02 4.94
C THR A 326 -11.19 3.39 4.62
N TYR A 327 -11.96 4.31 4.03
CA TYR A 327 -11.45 5.57 3.47
C TYR A 327 -10.26 5.36 2.51
N ASN A 328 -10.28 4.25 1.74
CA ASN A 328 -9.30 4.01 0.69
C ASN A 328 -9.92 4.22 -0.69
N ILE A 329 -9.12 4.66 -1.65
CA ILE A 329 -9.55 4.84 -3.03
C ILE A 329 -9.76 3.45 -3.64
N PRO A 330 -10.99 3.09 -4.09
CA PRO A 330 -11.23 1.79 -4.69
C PRO A 330 -10.54 1.68 -6.04
N ALA A 331 -9.97 0.52 -6.34
CA ALA A 331 -9.33 0.28 -7.64
C ALA A 331 -10.36 0.09 -8.76
N VAL A 332 -11.58 -0.31 -8.42
CA VAL A 332 -12.71 -0.50 -9.35
C VAL A 332 -13.38 0.83 -9.64
N MET A 333 -13.58 1.12 -10.92
CA MET A 333 -14.28 2.34 -11.39
C MET A 333 -15.79 2.25 -11.13
N GLY A 334 -16.44 3.42 -10.99
CA GLY A 334 -17.89 3.53 -10.79
C GLY A 334 -18.35 3.32 -9.34
N ALA A 335 -17.45 3.09 -8.41
CA ALA A 335 -17.76 3.03 -6.99
C ALA A 335 -18.13 4.41 -6.43
N LYS A 336 -19.09 4.44 -5.49
CA LYS A 336 -19.42 5.65 -4.73
C LYS A 336 -18.45 5.79 -3.57
N VAL A 337 -17.77 6.91 -3.49
CA VAL A 337 -16.77 7.20 -2.44
C VAL A 337 -17.36 8.07 -1.33
N PRO A 338 -16.74 8.14 -0.14
CA PRO A 338 -17.20 8.99 0.95
C PRO A 338 -17.32 10.47 0.56
N GLU A 339 -18.38 11.12 1.02
CA GLU A 339 -18.60 12.56 0.91
C GLU A 339 -17.76 13.36 1.93
N ASP A 340 -16.47 13.07 1.95
CA ASP A 340 -15.50 13.67 2.87
C ASP A 340 -14.59 14.64 2.11
N PRO A 341 -14.44 15.91 2.55
CA PRO A 341 -13.63 16.90 1.82
C PRO A 341 -12.17 16.49 1.66
N LEU A 342 -11.53 15.97 2.70
CA LEU A 342 -10.14 15.53 2.63
C LEU A 342 -10.01 14.32 1.69
N PHE A 343 -10.94 13.38 1.76
CA PHE A 343 -10.91 12.21 0.88
C PHE A 343 -11.04 12.63 -0.59
N LYS A 344 -11.93 13.56 -0.90
CA LYS A 344 -12.08 14.12 -2.26
C LYS A 344 -10.82 14.83 -2.74
N GLU A 345 -10.19 15.62 -1.87
CA GLU A 345 -8.90 16.28 -2.16
C GLU A 345 -7.81 15.25 -2.52
N VAL A 346 -7.67 14.19 -1.73
CA VAL A 346 -6.67 13.13 -1.99
C VAL A 346 -6.98 12.36 -3.27
N VAL A 347 -8.26 12.12 -3.59
CA VAL A 347 -8.66 11.52 -4.88
C VAL A 347 -8.25 12.41 -6.05
N GLU A 348 -8.48 13.71 -5.95
CA GLU A 348 -8.08 14.68 -6.98
C GLU A 348 -6.55 14.69 -7.19
N VAL A 349 -5.77 14.59 -6.11
CA VAL A 349 -4.31 14.44 -6.18
C VAL A 349 -3.91 13.16 -6.91
N ALA A 350 -4.60 12.04 -6.65
CA ALA A 350 -4.35 10.78 -7.35
C ALA A 350 -4.61 10.87 -8.87
N GLU A 351 -5.53 11.70 -9.28
CA GLU A 351 -5.88 11.88 -10.70
C GLU A 351 -4.95 12.87 -11.43
N LYS A 352 -4.59 13.98 -10.78
CA LYS A 352 -3.94 15.13 -11.42
C LYS A 352 -2.43 15.22 -11.20
N HIS A 353 -1.92 14.63 -10.12
CA HIS A 353 -0.55 14.83 -9.66
C HIS A 353 0.27 13.54 -9.55
N VAL A 354 -0.21 12.42 -10.08
CA VAL A 354 0.52 11.15 -10.04
C VAL A 354 1.87 11.27 -10.75
N SER A 355 2.92 10.80 -10.09
CA SER A 355 4.23 10.68 -10.74
C SER A 355 4.20 9.55 -11.77
N PRO A 356 4.56 9.82 -13.05
CA PRO A 356 4.59 8.79 -14.08
C PRO A 356 5.74 7.78 -13.89
N HIS A 357 6.79 8.16 -13.16
CA HIS A 357 7.94 7.33 -12.85
C HIS A 357 8.16 7.25 -11.36
N VAL A 358 8.47 6.04 -10.87
CA VAL A 358 8.67 5.76 -9.45
C VAL A 358 9.83 4.76 -9.28
N TYR A 359 10.47 4.74 -8.11
CA TYR A 359 11.61 3.83 -7.86
C TYR A 359 11.43 2.91 -6.64
N TRP A 360 10.24 2.90 -6.04
CA TRP A 360 9.89 2.01 -4.93
C TRP A 360 8.96 0.89 -5.41
N VAL A 361 7.86 0.64 -4.71
CA VAL A 361 6.89 -0.41 -5.06
C VAL A 361 6.31 -0.22 -6.46
N GLY A 362 6.22 -1.29 -7.24
CA GLY A 362 5.71 -1.24 -8.61
C GLY A 362 6.71 -0.74 -9.66
N SER A 363 7.98 -0.51 -9.29
CA SER A 363 9.04 -0.09 -10.21
C SER A 363 9.88 -1.25 -10.72
N VAL A 364 10.68 -0.98 -11.75
CA VAL A 364 11.65 -1.95 -12.31
C VAL A 364 12.78 -2.28 -11.34
N PHE A 365 13.05 -1.43 -10.35
CA PHE A 365 14.14 -1.58 -9.39
C PHE A 365 13.87 -2.59 -8.27
N VAL A 366 12.68 -3.19 -8.23
CA VAL A 366 12.27 -4.18 -7.21
C VAL A 366 12.00 -5.57 -7.78
N THR A 367 12.37 -5.80 -9.04
CA THR A 367 12.09 -7.04 -9.78
C THR A 367 13.05 -8.17 -9.48
N GLN A 368 14.27 -7.84 -9.02
CA GLN A 368 15.32 -8.81 -8.69
C GLN A 368 15.99 -8.46 -7.36
N LYS A 369 16.91 -9.31 -6.91
CA LYS A 369 17.72 -9.09 -5.71
C LYS A 369 19.19 -8.80 -6.07
N PRO A 370 19.85 -7.91 -5.31
CA PRO A 370 19.31 -7.05 -4.26
C PRO A 370 18.28 -6.05 -4.79
N SER A 371 17.10 -6.00 -4.16
CA SER A 371 16.02 -5.07 -4.50
C SER A 371 16.31 -3.67 -3.93
N LEU A 372 16.04 -2.64 -4.71
CA LEU A 372 16.15 -1.27 -4.19
C LEU A 372 15.30 -1.05 -2.94
N TYR A 373 14.12 -1.66 -2.86
CA TYR A 373 13.24 -1.50 -1.71
C TYR A 373 13.74 -2.27 -0.47
N THR A 374 13.73 -3.61 -0.54
CA THR A 374 13.91 -4.44 0.66
C THR A 374 15.36 -4.58 1.12
N ASP A 375 16.29 -4.44 0.18
CA ASP A 375 17.71 -4.69 0.46
C ASP A 375 18.54 -3.40 0.53
N VAL A 376 17.97 -2.27 0.09
CA VAL A 376 18.67 -0.96 0.09
C VAL A 376 17.91 0.10 0.88
N LEU A 377 16.72 0.56 0.39
CA LEU A 377 16.02 1.69 1.01
C LEU A 377 15.59 1.39 2.45
N ALA A 378 14.95 0.25 2.69
CA ALA A 378 14.43 -0.09 4.00
C ALA A 378 15.53 -0.18 5.08
N PRO A 379 16.60 -0.99 4.93
CA PRO A 379 17.66 -1.04 5.91
C PRO A 379 18.57 0.20 5.86
N GLY A 380 18.86 0.76 4.67
CA GLY A 380 19.76 1.89 4.52
C GLY A 380 19.24 3.16 5.18
N MET A 381 17.92 3.40 5.14
CA MET A 381 17.33 4.52 5.87
C MET A 381 17.47 4.36 7.39
N GLN A 382 17.27 3.16 7.94
CA GLN A 382 17.51 2.91 9.37
C GLN A 382 18.99 3.12 9.74
N GLU A 383 19.91 2.63 8.92
CA GLU A 383 21.35 2.79 9.14
C GLU A 383 21.77 4.26 9.07
N MET A 384 21.30 5.02 8.07
CA MET A 384 21.59 6.43 7.91
C MET A 384 21.02 7.27 9.07
N TYR A 385 19.78 7.01 9.45
CA TYR A 385 19.15 7.72 10.58
C TYR A 385 19.81 7.37 11.93
N ALA A 386 20.31 6.16 12.08
CA ALA A 386 21.11 5.75 13.23
C ALA A 386 22.54 6.32 13.23
N GLY A 387 22.95 7.04 12.17
CA GLY A 387 24.30 7.57 12.01
C GLY A 387 25.38 6.52 11.73
N LYS A 388 24.98 5.32 11.28
CA LYS A 388 25.92 4.22 10.94
C LYS A 388 26.53 4.37 9.55
N ILE A 389 25.84 5.05 8.65
CA ILE A 389 26.30 5.39 7.30
C ILE A 389 25.95 6.84 6.97
N THR A 390 26.76 7.46 6.12
CA THR A 390 26.51 8.80 5.60
C THR A 390 25.51 8.76 4.44
N PRO A 391 24.92 9.90 4.01
CA PRO A 391 24.12 10.00 2.79
C PRO A 391 24.86 9.52 1.53
N GLU A 392 26.17 9.75 1.43
CA GLU A 392 27.02 9.32 0.33
C GLU A 392 27.24 7.80 0.34
N GLU A 393 27.49 7.21 1.52
CA GLU A 393 27.60 5.76 1.69
C GLU A 393 26.28 5.06 1.40
N PHE A 394 25.14 5.69 1.73
CA PHE A 394 23.85 5.18 1.36
C PHE A 394 23.64 5.19 -0.16
N ALA A 395 24.03 6.26 -0.85
CA ALA A 395 24.02 6.35 -2.30
C ALA A 395 24.90 5.25 -2.93
N LYS A 396 26.11 5.05 -2.40
CA LYS A 396 27.01 3.98 -2.85
C LYS A 396 26.40 2.59 -2.63
N LYS A 397 25.74 2.35 -1.50
CA LYS A 397 25.04 1.09 -1.22
C LYS A 397 23.95 0.79 -2.28
N ALA A 398 23.20 1.80 -2.72
CA ALA A 398 22.21 1.67 -3.79
C ALA A 398 22.89 1.35 -5.13
N GLN A 399 23.95 2.06 -5.47
CA GLN A 399 24.76 1.84 -6.67
C GLN A 399 25.29 0.39 -6.74
N ASP A 400 25.97 -0.03 -5.66
CA ASP A 400 26.59 -1.36 -5.58
C ASP A 400 25.56 -2.50 -5.64
N ALA A 401 24.36 -2.29 -5.07
CA ALA A 401 23.28 -3.28 -5.08
C ALA A 401 22.67 -3.45 -6.48
N LEU A 402 22.29 -2.35 -7.13
CA LEU A 402 21.58 -2.39 -8.42
C LEU A 402 22.54 -2.72 -9.58
N SER A 403 23.82 -2.36 -9.50
CA SER A 403 24.85 -2.72 -10.48
C SER A 403 25.06 -4.24 -10.61
N LYS A 404 24.57 -5.04 -9.65
CA LYS A 404 24.67 -6.52 -9.74
C LYS A 404 23.76 -7.12 -10.82
N TRP A 405 22.65 -6.45 -11.14
CA TRP A 405 21.64 -7.04 -12.02
C TRP A 405 20.90 -6.05 -12.94
N PHE A 406 20.78 -4.77 -12.55
CA PHE A 406 19.99 -3.81 -13.33
C PHE A 406 20.72 -3.42 -14.60
N LYS A 407 20.31 -4.00 -15.71
CA LYS A 407 21.02 -3.90 -17.00
C LYS A 407 21.32 -2.47 -17.45
N PRO A 408 20.38 -1.48 -17.40
CA PRO A 408 20.69 -0.11 -17.82
C PRO A 408 21.84 0.51 -17.00
N LEU A 409 21.89 0.27 -15.69
CA LEU A 409 22.97 0.73 -14.83
C LEU A 409 24.29 0.00 -15.12
N ARG A 410 24.24 -1.32 -15.31
CA ARG A 410 25.43 -2.12 -15.70
C ARG A 410 26.06 -1.63 -16.99
N LYS A 411 25.23 -1.34 -18.00
CA LYS A 411 25.68 -0.78 -19.28
C LYS A 411 26.37 0.57 -19.08
N ARG A 412 25.73 1.49 -18.30
CA ARG A 412 26.32 2.79 -17.95
C ARG A 412 27.69 2.67 -17.30
N LEU A 413 27.87 1.66 -16.44
CA LEU A 413 29.11 1.42 -15.69
C LEU A 413 30.16 0.59 -16.45
N GLY A 414 29.86 0.18 -17.69
CA GLY A 414 30.76 -0.68 -18.48
C GLY A 414 30.89 -2.09 -17.91
N LEU A 415 29.91 -2.59 -17.17
CA LEU A 415 29.89 -3.91 -16.52
C LEU A 415 29.14 -4.98 -17.34
N GLU A 416 28.67 -4.66 -18.53
CA GLU A 416 28.09 -5.65 -19.46
C GLU A 416 29.21 -6.41 -20.16
N ASN A 417 29.17 -7.74 -20.05
CA ASN A 417 29.85 -8.68 -20.91
C ASN A 417 28.88 -9.20 -21.97
#